data_e8550875683b6ec120be143a89728311
#
_entry.id   e8550875683b6ec120be143a89728311
#
_cell.length_a   1.000
_cell.length_b   1.000
_cell.length_c   1.000
_cell.angle_alpha   90.00
_cell.angle_beta   90.00
_cell.angle_gamma   90.00
#
_symmetry.space_group_name_H-M   'P 1'
#
loop_
_entity.id
_entity.type
_entity.pdbx_description
1 polymer ?
#
loop_
_entity_poly.entity_id
_entity_poly.type
_entity_poly.pdbx_seq_one_letter_code
_entity_poly.pdbx_strand_id
1 'polypeptide(L)'
;MEAALIGFGVLLLLILLRVPIAFAMGAVGFFGFWYVRGSLPAAISTAGDRFALLIQTESYDLSVLPMFVLMGNLVARAGLSTELYAAAQGFLGHRRGGLAMATVVACGGFAAVCGSSLATAATMAKVALPSMRRFGYRDTLATASIAAGGTLGILIPPSVIMVIYGLMTEQSIRELFAAGFLPGSIGVVLYMLAVRWTVWRDPAAGPRAERVPWPQRLAALKGVWGVLALFALVLGGIYFKAFTTTEAAGIGACGALLFAMLRRIGWKAIYAVLVESARTSAVLFFILMGALIFSNFINAAGLPEGLLQLIGGQGTPPYLVVAIILLIYVILGCVLESLSMILLTVPIFFPIVKGLAPELGLDPRWVLIWFGIIIVVVTEISLITPPVGLNVYVLSSVVPDLRTTTVFRGMVPFIVVDIIRLAGLTLLPAISLWLPRLFYG
;
A
#
# COMPACT_ATOMS: atom_id res chain seq x y z
N MET A 1 15.72 18.53 19.48
CA MET A 1 15.58 17.06 19.47
C MET A 1 14.66 16.57 20.61
N GLU A 2 14.88 16.95 21.88
CA GLU A 2 14.03 16.53 23.01
C GLU A 2 12.54 16.85 22.81
N ALA A 3 12.21 18.08 22.43
CA ALA A 3 10.84 18.49 22.15
C ALA A 3 10.16 17.60 21.08
N ALA A 4 10.88 17.18 20.04
CA ALA A 4 10.36 16.30 19.02
C ALA A 4 10.07 14.89 19.56
N LEU A 5 10.96 14.34 20.40
CA LEU A 5 10.75 13.04 21.03
C LEU A 5 9.56 13.05 21.99
N ILE A 6 9.41 14.12 22.79
CA ILE A 6 8.25 14.31 23.67
C ILE A 6 6.97 14.41 22.83
N GLY A 7 6.98 15.23 21.76
CA GLY A 7 5.85 15.37 20.86
C GLY A 7 5.46 14.04 20.20
N PHE A 8 6.44 13.24 19.79
CA PHE A 8 6.19 11.91 19.25
C PHE A 8 5.55 10.97 20.28
N GLY A 9 6.03 11.01 21.53
CA GLY A 9 5.44 10.25 22.64
C GLY A 9 3.99 10.68 22.94
N VAL A 10 3.71 12.00 22.95
CA VAL A 10 2.35 12.53 23.11
C VAL A 10 1.46 12.10 21.96
N LEU A 11 1.96 12.12 20.71
CA LEU A 11 1.22 11.67 19.55
C LEU A 11 0.82 10.20 19.67
N LEU A 12 1.77 9.32 20.01
CA LEU A 12 1.48 7.90 20.22
C LEU A 12 0.46 7.68 21.34
N LEU A 13 0.57 8.44 22.43
CA LEU A 13 -0.41 8.40 23.53
C LEU A 13 -1.81 8.79 23.06
N LEU A 14 -1.95 9.87 22.28
CA LEU A 14 -3.24 10.28 21.70
C LEU A 14 -3.84 9.22 20.79
N ILE A 15 -3.01 8.56 19.96
CA ILE A 15 -3.46 7.46 19.10
C ILE A 15 -3.95 6.27 19.96
N LEU A 16 -3.23 5.91 21.02
CA LEU A 16 -3.65 4.86 21.96
C LEU A 16 -4.96 5.21 22.69
N LEU A 17 -5.20 6.49 22.94
CA LEU A 17 -6.47 7.02 23.46
C LEU A 17 -7.57 7.10 22.39
N ARG A 18 -7.33 6.54 21.18
CA ARG A 18 -8.26 6.50 20.05
C ARG A 18 -8.61 7.85 19.44
N VAL A 19 -7.79 8.88 19.65
CA VAL A 19 -7.93 10.14 18.90
C VAL A 19 -7.61 9.88 17.43
N PRO A 20 -8.47 10.31 16.48
CA PRO A 20 -8.18 10.13 15.06
C PRO A 20 -6.83 10.74 14.68
N ILE A 21 -6.01 10.01 13.93
CA ILE A 21 -4.60 10.35 13.70
C ILE A 21 -4.42 11.74 13.05
N ALA A 22 -5.33 12.15 12.18
CA ALA A 22 -5.32 13.48 11.56
C ALA A 22 -5.32 14.61 12.59
N PHE A 23 -6.20 14.49 13.60
CA PHE A 23 -6.33 15.47 14.67
C PHE A 23 -5.16 15.38 15.65
N ALA A 24 -4.71 14.17 15.99
CA ALA A 24 -3.55 13.96 16.87
C ALA A 24 -2.28 14.58 16.26
N MET A 25 -2.01 14.32 14.97
CA MET A 25 -0.86 14.90 14.25
C MET A 25 -0.99 16.43 14.12
N GLY A 26 -2.18 16.93 13.75
CA GLY A 26 -2.43 18.36 13.62
C GLY A 26 -2.24 19.10 14.96
N ALA A 27 -2.81 18.56 16.05
CA ALA A 27 -2.69 19.17 17.37
C ALA A 27 -1.24 19.15 17.89
N VAL A 28 -0.59 17.99 17.88
CA VAL A 28 0.80 17.88 18.35
C VAL A 28 1.73 18.70 17.47
N GLY A 29 1.53 18.70 16.15
CA GLY A 29 2.31 19.51 15.23
C GLY A 29 2.13 21.01 15.49
N PHE A 30 0.90 21.49 15.66
CA PHE A 30 0.61 22.90 15.91
C PHE A 30 1.19 23.38 17.26
N PHE A 31 0.85 22.70 18.36
CA PHE A 31 1.30 23.09 19.70
C PHE A 31 2.80 22.86 19.87
N GLY A 32 3.37 21.79 19.29
CA GLY A 32 4.79 21.52 19.29
C GLY A 32 5.58 22.59 18.50
N PHE A 33 5.11 23.00 17.33
CA PHE A 33 5.72 24.08 16.56
C PHE A 33 5.67 25.40 17.31
N TRP A 34 4.51 25.73 17.92
CA TRP A 34 4.37 26.91 18.78
C TRP A 34 5.38 26.89 19.93
N TYR A 35 5.50 25.77 20.63
CA TYR A 35 6.45 25.62 21.73
C TYR A 35 7.90 25.86 21.30
N VAL A 36 8.32 25.26 20.18
CA VAL A 36 9.70 25.36 19.67
C VAL A 36 10.03 26.76 19.15
N ARG A 37 9.10 27.41 18.47
CA ARG A 37 9.30 28.74 17.88
C ARG A 37 8.97 29.90 18.83
N GLY A 38 8.25 29.66 19.92
CA GLY A 38 7.83 30.67 20.90
C GLY A 38 6.83 31.69 20.36
N SER A 39 6.27 31.51 19.16
CA SER A 39 5.43 32.47 18.45
C SER A 39 4.14 31.83 17.98
N LEU A 40 3.02 32.19 18.63
CA LEU A 40 1.67 31.75 18.21
C LEU A 40 1.29 32.27 16.81
N PRO A 41 1.57 33.52 16.42
CA PRO A 41 1.31 33.99 15.06
C PRO A 41 2.05 33.18 14.00
N ALA A 42 3.32 32.76 14.25
CA ALA A 42 4.07 31.92 13.35
C ALA A 42 3.45 30.51 13.22
N ALA A 43 2.94 29.95 14.32
CA ALA A 43 2.26 28.64 14.27
C ALA A 43 0.94 28.72 13.48
N ILE A 44 0.15 29.77 13.67
CA ILE A 44 -1.09 30.01 12.91
C ILE A 44 -0.79 30.21 11.43
N SER A 45 0.19 31.07 11.08
CA SER A 45 0.58 31.31 9.66
C SER A 45 1.03 30.00 9.01
N THR A 46 1.93 29.25 9.64
CA THR A 46 2.45 27.99 9.10
C THR A 46 1.33 26.95 8.91
N ALA A 47 0.41 26.82 9.85
CA ALA A 47 -0.74 25.96 9.68
C ALA A 47 -1.67 26.45 8.57
N GLY A 48 -1.93 27.75 8.50
CA GLY A 48 -2.72 28.38 7.45
C GLY A 48 -2.13 28.18 6.05
N ASP A 49 -0.81 28.30 5.90
CA ASP A 49 -0.11 28.07 4.63
C ASP A 49 -0.28 26.62 4.15
N ARG A 50 -0.26 25.65 5.08
CA ARG A 50 -0.51 24.23 4.74
C ARG A 50 -1.96 23.97 4.34
N PHE A 51 -2.91 24.64 4.98
CA PHE A 51 -4.31 24.65 4.53
C PHE A 51 -4.46 25.26 3.14
N ALA A 52 -3.85 26.40 2.92
CA ALA A 52 -3.89 27.09 1.64
C ALA A 52 -3.28 26.22 0.52
N LEU A 53 -2.17 25.55 0.77
CA LEU A 53 -1.51 24.63 -0.16
C LEU A 53 -2.43 23.48 -0.61
N LEU A 54 -3.29 22.98 0.26
CA LEU A 54 -4.26 21.91 -0.06
C LEU A 54 -5.50 22.43 -0.79
N ILE A 55 -5.86 23.70 -0.57
CA ILE A 55 -7.06 24.30 -1.15
C ILE A 55 -6.73 25.05 -2.44
N GLN A 56 -5.53 25.61 -2.57
CA GLN A 56 -5.11 26.32 -3.77
C GLN A 56 -5.04 25.36 -4.95
N THR A 57 -5.71 25.73 -6.00
CA THR A 57 -5.95 24.98 -7.24
C THR A 57 -4.67 24.64 -8.03
N GLU A 58 -3.51 25.11 -7.59
CA GLU A 58 -2.20 24.78 -8.19
C GLU A 58 -1.73 23.36 -7.84
N SER A 59 -2.38 22.70 -6.88
CA SER A 59 -2.10 21.29 -6.53
C SER A 59 -2.81 20.33 -7.50
N TYR A 60 -2.55 20.50 -8.81
CA TYR A 60 -3.04 19.58 -9.85
C TYR A 60 -2.77 18.12 -9.50
N ASP A 61 -1.62 17.85 -8.85
CA ASP A 61 -1.24 16.53 -8.41
C ASP A 61 -2.09 15.96 -7.24
N LEU A 62 -2.73 16.80 -6.43
CA LEU A 62 -3.62 16.34 -5.35
C LEU A 62 -4.92 15.73 -5.87
N SER A 63 -5.40 16.15 -7.05
CA SER A 63 -6.61 15.59 -7.67
C SER A 63 -6.45 14.13 -8.10
N VAL A 64 -5.22 13.63 -8.20
CA VAL A 64 -4.89 12.23 -8.48
C VAL A 64 -5.51 11.30 -7.43
N LEU A 65 -5.49 11.67 -6.14
CA LEU A 65 -5.99 10.83 -5.06
C LEU A 65 -7.49 10.52 -5.18
N PRO A 66 -8.41 11.53 -5.23
CA PRO A 66 -9.84 11.26 -5.32
C PRO A 66 -10.21 10.53 -6.62
N MET A 67 -9.51 10.79 -7.73
CA MET A 67 -9.80 10.12 -9.00
C MET A 67 -9.41 8.64 -8.96
N PHE A 68 -8.25 8.26 -8.42
CA PHE A 68 -7.88 6.85 -8.26
C PHE A 68 -8.76 6.14 -7.23
N VAL A 69 -9.13 6.78 -6.12
CA VAL A 69 -10.08 6.22 -5.14
C VAL A 69 -11.44 5.96 -5.81
N LEU A 70 -11.94 6.90 -6.59
CA LEU A 70 -13.19 6.74 -7.34
C LEU A 70 -13.10 5.61 -8.35
N MET A 71 -12.04 5.56 -9.15
CA MET A 71 -11.77 4.48 -10.10
C MET A 71 -11.81 3.12 -9.39
N GLY A 72 -11.08 2.98 -8.29
CA GLY A 72 -11.00 1.75 -7.52
C GLY A 72 -12.36 1.29 -6.99
N ASN A 73 -13.11 2.19 -6.37
CA ASN A 73 -14.42 1.88 -5.80
C ASN A 73 -15.45 1.51 -6.89
N LEU A 74 -15.45 2.18 -8.04
CA LEU A 74 -16.34 1.87 -9.17
C LEU A 74 -16.05 0.47 -9.72
N VAL A 75 -14.77 0.15 -9.95
CA VAL A 75 -14.36 -1.16 -10.49
C VAL A 75 -14.62 -2.28 -9.48
N ALA A 76 -14.35 -2.03 -8.20
CA ALA A 76 -14.66 -2.98 -7.13
C ALA A 76 -16.17 -3.28 -7.07
N ARG A 77 -17.00 -2.25 -7.15
CA ARG A 77 -18.46 -2.40 -7.15
C ARG A 77 -18.98 -3.10 -8.39
N ALA A 78 -18.28 -3.01 -9.50
CA ALA A 78 -18.62 -3.69 -10.75
C ALA A 78 -18.40 -5.22 -10.73
N GLY A 79 -17.94 -5.80 -9.60
CA GLY A 79 -17.80 -7.25 -9.42
C GLY A 79 -16.46 -7.82 -9.90
N LEU A 80 -15.46 -6.97 -10.12
CA LEU A 80 -14.15 -7.38 -10.62
C LEU A 80 -13.47 -8.45 -9.77
N SER A 81 -13.59 -8.40 -8.45
CA SER A 81 -12.96 -9.36 -7.53
C SER A 81 -13.36 -10.80 -7.84
N THR A 82 -14.66 -11.04 -8.09
CA THR A 82 -15.20 -12.35 -8.45
C THR A 82 -14.69 -12.83 -9.80
N GLU A 83 -14.62 -11.94 -10.78
CA GLU A 83 -14.17 -12.26 -12.14
C GLU A 83 -12.67 -12.53 -12.20
N LEU A 84 -11.86 -11.72 -11.52
CA LEU A 84 -10.42 -11.96 -11.40
C LEU A 84 -10.14 -13.31 -10.75
N TYR A 85 -10.87 -13.63 -9.66
CA TYR A 85 -10.72 -14.92 -9.01
C TYR A 85 -11.15 -16.07 -9.93
N ALA A 86 -12.28 -15.96 -10.61
CA ALA A 86 -12.75 -16.98 -11.55
C ALA A 86 -11.78 -17.20 -12.71
N ALA A 87 -11.23 -16.11 -13.27
CA ALA A 87 -10.22 -16.21 -14.32
C ALA A 87 -8.95 -16.89 -13.78
N ALA A 88 -8.39 -16.44 -12.67
CA ALA A 88 -7.20 -17.03 -12.05
C ALA A 88 -7.42 -18.51 -11.67
N GLN A 89 -8.59 -18.85 -11.13
CA GLN A 89 -8.99 -20.23 -10.81
C GLN A 89 -9.02 -21.11 -12.06
N GLY A 90 -9.55 -20.62 -13.17
CA GLY A 90 -9.59 -21.35 -14.44
C GLY A 90 -8.22 -21.79 -14.94
N PHE A 91 -7.19 -20.95 -14.73
CA PHE A 91 -5.82 -21.25 -15.17
C PHE A 91 -4.99 -22.01 -14.15
N LEU A 92 -5.17 -21.77 -12.87
CA LEU A 92 -4.32 -22.29 -11.79
C LEU A 92 -4.97 -23.42 -10.98
N GLY A 93 -6.30 -23.48 -10.90
CA GLY A 93 -7.06 -24.33 -9.98
C GLY A 93 -6.74 -25.82 -10.08
N HIS A 94 -6.40 -26.33 -11.27
CA HIS A 94 -6.07 -27.74 -11.51
C HIS A 94 -4.74 -28.20 -10.88
N ARG A 95 -3.93 -27.26 -10.36
CA ARG A 95 -2.66 -27.56 -9.67
C ARG A 95 -2.90 -27.79 -8.17
N ARG A 96 -2.00 -28.51 -7.51
CA ARG A 96 -2.01 -28.58 -6.03
C ARG A 96 -1.73 -27.18 -5.47
N GLY A 97 -2.55 -26.73 -4.52
CA GLY A 97 -2.53 -25.34 -4.04
C GLY A 97 -3.05 -24.31 -5.04
N GLY A 98 -3.63 -24.76 -6.18
CA GLY A 98 -3.99 -23.90 -7.30
C GLY A 98 -5.01 -22.81 -6.95
N LEU A 99 -5.97 -23.08 -6.06
CA LEU A 99 -6.93 -22.05 -5.62
C LEU A 99 -6.27 -20.98 -4.75
N ALA A 100 -5.32 -21.37 -3.88
CA ALA A 100 -4.56 -20.40 -3.09
C ALA A 100 -3.64 -19.53 -3.98
N MET A 101 -2.99 -20.12 -4.99
CA MET A 101 -2.23 -19.38 -6.01
C MET A 101 -3.15 -18.44 -6.82
N ALA A 102 -4.34 -18.91 -7.22
CA ALA A 102 -5.34 -18.11 -7.90
C ALA A 102 -5.81 -16.93 -7.03
N THR A 103 -5.95 -17.15 -5.72
CA THR A 103 -6.27 -16.10 -4.75
C THR A 103 -5.16 -15.04 -4.72
N VAL A 104 -3.90 -15.43 -4.65
CA VAL A 104 -2.76 -14.48 -4.66
C VAL A 104 -2.76 -13.63 -5.93
N VAL A 105 -2.93 -14.25 -7.10
CA VAL A 105 -2.98 -13.53 -8.39
C VAL A 105 -4.19 -12.61 -8.46
N ALA A 106 -5.36 -13.10 -8.04
CA ALA A 106 -6.59 -12.29 -8.01
C ALA A 106 -6.49 -11.13 -7.00
N CYS A 107 -5.87 -11.35 -5.84
CA CYS A 107 -5.57 -10.29 -4.88
C CYS A 107 -4.66 -9.24 -5.50
N GLY A 108 -3.54 -9.63 -6.13
CA GLY A 108 -2.63 -8.69 -6.79
C GLY A 108 -3.34 -7.82 -7.83
N GLY A 109 -4.16 -8.44 -8.69
CA GLY A 109 -4.93 -7.70 -9.69
C GLY A 109 -6.04 -6.83 -9.11
N PHE A 110 -6.77 -7.32 -8.10
CA PHE A 110 -7.85 -6.56 -7.46
C PHE A 110 -7.29 -5.42 -6.59
N ALA A 111 -6.24 -5.69 -5.88
CA ALA A 111 -5.62 -4.77 -4.96
C ALA A 111 -4.97 -3.58 -5.67
N ALA A 112 -4.41 -3.81 -6.87
CA ALA A 112 -3.94 -2.73 -7.75
C ALA A 112 -5.04 -1.72 -8.10
N VAL A 113 -6.30 -2.17 -8.16
CA VAL A 113 -7.46 -1.28 -8.41
C VAL A 113 -7.97 -0.65 -7.12
N CYS A 114 -8.06 -1.45 -6.05
CA CYS A 114 -8.67 -1.05 -4.78
C CYS A 114 -7.76 -0.11 -3.96
N GLY A 115 -6.42 -0.25 -4.11
CA GLY A 115 -5.43 0.55 -3.39
C GLY A 115 -5.43 0.38 -1.87
N SER A 116 -6.14 -0.64 -1.33
CA SER A 116 -6.29 -0.89 0.10
C SER A 116 -6.10 -2.37 0.43
N SER A 117 -5.11 -2.68 1.27
CA SER A 117 -4.83 -4.04 1.73
C SER A 117 -5.98 -4.63 2.53
N LEU A 118 -6.54 -3.85 3.46
CA LEU A 118 -7.63 -4.28 4.33
C LEU A 118 -8.91 -4.57 3.54
N ALA A 119 -9.28 -3.69 2.61
CA ALA A 119 -10.44 -3.86 1.75
C ALA A 119 -10.27 -5.07 0.81
N THR A 120 -9.07 -5.29 0.28
CA THR A 120 -8.75 -6.44 -0.56
C THR A 120 -8.88 -7.74 0.22
N ALA A 121 -8.29 -7.84 1.41
CA ALA A 121 -8.38 -9.02 2.26
C ALA A 121 -9.84 -9.32 2.63
N ALA A 122 -10.62 -8.33 3.03
CA ALA A 122 -12.04 -8.49 3.38
C ALA A 122 -12.90 -8.94 2.18
N THR A 123 -12.66 -8.38 1.00
CA THR A 123 -13.41 -8.72 -0.22
C THR A 123 -13.06 -10.12 -0.70
N MET A 124 -11.76 -10.43 -0.77
CA MET A 124 -11.30 -11.74 -1.23
C MET A 124 -11.62 -12.86 -0.25
N ALA A 125 -11.78 -12.55 1.05
CA ALA A 125 -12.32 -13.51 2.02
C ALA A 125 -13.71 -13.99 1.63
N LYS A 126 -14.57 -13.07 1.20
CA LYS A 126 -15.95 -13.41 0.78
C LYS A 126 -15.98 -14.16 -0.56
N VAL A 127 -15.02 -13.90 -1.45
CA VAL A 127 -15.00 -14.48 -2.81
C VAL A 127 -14.24 -15.82 -2.84
N ALA A 128 -13.05 -15.88 -2.28
CA ALA A 128 -12.13 -17.02 -2.43
C ALA A 128 -12.30 -18.08 -1.35
N LEU A 129 -12.53 -17.69 -0.08
CA LEU A 129 -12.59 -18.64 1.03
C LEU A 129 -13.68 -19.70 0.92
N PRO A 130 -14.95 -19.35 0.53
CA PRO A 130 -15.98 -20.36 0.37
C PRO A 130 -15.60 -21.40 -0.71
N SER A 131 -15.00 -20.97 -1.80
CA SER A 131 -14.51 -21.86 -2.86
C SER A 131 -13.40 -22.78 -2.33
N MET A 132 -12.39 -22.24 -1.65
CA MET A 132 -11.30 -23.04 -1.11
C MET A 132 -11.79 -24.06 -0.05
N ARG A 133 -12.71 -23.66 0.85
CA ARG A 133 -13.32 -24.58 1.83
C ARG A 133 -14.11 -25.70 1.15
N ARG A 134 -14.89 -25.37 0.10
CA ARG A 134 -15.64 -26.36 -0.70
C ARG A 134 -14.72 -27.43 -1.32
N PHE A 135 -13.50 -27.05 -1.72
CA PHE A 135 -12.51 -27.96 -2.28
C PHE A 135 -11.62 -28.61 -1.21
N GLY A 136 -11.95 -28.46 0.09
CA GLY A 136 -11.24 -29.11 1.18
C GLY A 136 -9.87 -28.52 1.54
N TYR A 137 -9.64 -27.24 1.19
CA TYR A 137 -8.43 -26.54 1.65
C TYR A 137 -8.41 -26.36 3.16
N ARG A 138 -7.26 -26.53 3.77
CA ARG A 138 -7.11 -26.16 5.18
C ARG A 138 -7.22 -24.65 5.35
N ASP A 139 -7.94 -24.22 6.38
CA ASP A 139 -8.13 -22.80 6.68
C ASP A 139 -6.80 -22.07 6.88
N THR A 140 -5.77 -22.74 7.40
CA THR A 140 -4.41 -22.16 7.53
C THR A 140 -3.86 -21.65 6.21
N LEU A 141 -3.91 -22.43 5.13
CA LEU A 141 -3.41 -22.03 3.82
C LEU A 141 -4.38 -21.06 3.14
N ALA A 142 -5.68 -21.35 3.21
CA ALA A 142 -6.72 -20.56 2.57
C ALA A 142 -6.71 -19.11 3.09
N THR A 143 -6.71 -18.95 4.40
CA THR A 143 -6.77 -17.62 5.03
C THR A 143 -5.44 -16.87 4.93
N ALA A 144 -4.32 -17.58 5.04
CA ALA A 144 -2.99 -16.96 4.87
C ALA A 144 -2.80 -16.43 3.44
N SER A 145 -3.22 -17.19 2.42
CA SER A 145 -3.12 -16.72 1.02
C SER A 145 -3.98 -15.49 0.74
N ILE A 146 -5.12 -15.32 1.43
CA ILE A 146 -5.97 -14.12 1.33
C ILE A 146 -5.31 -12.95 2.07
N ALA A 147 -4.87 -13.16 3.33
CA ALA A 147 -4.29 -12.10 4.13
C ALA A 147 -2.99 -11.56 3.51
N ALA A 148 -2.08 -12.45 3.07
CA ALA A 148 -0.86 -12.07 2.37
C ALA A 148 -1.14 -11.48 0.99
N GLY A 149 -2.04 -12.10 0.20
CA GLY A 149 -2.42 -11.56 -1.10
C GLY A 149 -2.99 -10.15 -1.02
N GLY A 150 -3.73 -9.84 0.04
CA GLY A 150 -4.28 -8.51 0.29
C GLY A 150 -3.21 -7.42 0.39
N THR A 151 -2.01 -7.72 0.88
CA THR A 151 -0.95 -6.71 1.03
C THR A 151 -0.36 -6.25 -0.31
N LEU A 152 -0.38 -7.08 -1.35
CA LEU A 152 0.24 -6.79 -2.65
C LEU A 152 -0.28 -5.51 -3.33
N GLY A 153 -1.48 -5.07 -2.99
CA GLY A 153 -2.15 -4.00 -3.68
C GLY A 153 -1.68 -2.60 -3.38
N ILE A 154 -0.90 -2.44 -2.32
CA ILE A 154 -0.34 -1.13 -2.01
C ILE A 154 0.89 -0.86 -2.87
N LEU A 155 1.54 -1.92 -3.37
CA LEU A 155 2.77 -1.82 -4.14
C LEU A 155 2.52 -1.83 -5.66
N ILE A 156 1.49 -2.54 -6.14
CA ILE A 156 1.18 -2.60 -7.57
C ILE A 156 0.41 -1.34 -7.98
N PRO A 157 0.91 -0.53 -8.95
CA PRO A 157 0.23 0.69 -9.38
C PRO A 157 -1.14 0.44 -10.04
N PRO A 158 -2.03 1.45 -9.97
CA PRO A 158 -1.94 2.71 -9.23
C PRO A 158 -2.15 2.55 -7.72
N SER A 159 -1.26 3.15 -6.92
CA SER A 159 -1.23 3.02 -5.48
C SER A 159 -1.44 4.37 -4.80
N VAL A 160 -2.48 4.49 -3.98
CA VAL A 160 -2.77 5.68 -3.19
C VAL A 160 -1.60 6.02 -2.25
N ILE A 161 -0.97 5.01 -1.67
CA ILE A 161 0.16 5.19 -0.74
C ILE A 161 1.38 5.75 -1.46
N MET A 162 1.69 5.28 -2.67
CA MET A 162 2.79 5.84 -3.46
C MET A 162 2.52 7.27 -3.90
N VAL A 163 1.26 7.62 -4.21
CA VAL A 163 0.88 9.00 -4.52
C VAL A 163 1.14 9.89 -3.30
N ILE A 164 0.69 9.48 -2.12
CA ILE A 164 0.90 10.24 -0.88
C ILE A 164 2.38 10.38 -0.55
N TYR A 165 3.16 9.29 -0.68
CA TYR A 165 4.61 9.34 -0.51
C TYR A 165 5.25 10.34 -1.47
N GLY A 166 4.88 10.29 -2.75
CA GLY A 166 5.38 11.21 -3.77
C GLY A 166 5.07 12.68 -3.46
N LEU A 167 3.84 12.97 -3.02
CA LEU A 167 3.43 14.30 -2.60
C LEU A 167 4.21 14.82 -1.38
N MET A 168 4.46 13.95 -0.39
CA MET A 168 5.19 14.33 0.83
C MET A 168 6.69 14.54 0.60
N THR A 169 7.27 13.81 -0.35
CA THR A 169 8.71 13.81 -0.62
C THR A 169 9.06 14.59 -1.89
N GLU A 170 8.06 15.20 -2.53
CA GLU A 170 8.20 15.93 -3.80
C GLU A 170 8.84 15.07 -4.91
N GLN A 171 8.53 13.75 -4.89
CA GLN A 171 9.02 12.81 -5.89
C GLN A 171 7.96 12.56 -6.97
N SER A 172 8.43 12.24 -8.18
CA SER A 172 7.58 11.93 -9.32
C SER A 172 6.73 10.68 -9.07
N ILE A 173 5.39 10.83 -9.04
CA ILE A 173 4.45 9.72 -8.88
C ILE A 173 4.60 8.70 -10.02
N ARG A 174 4.92 9.14 -11.24
CA ARG A 174 5.18 8.25 -12.40
C ARG A 174 6.35 7.31 -12.15
N GLU A 175 7.45 7.86 -11.60
CA GLU A 175 8.65 7.10 -11.30
C GLU A 175 8.41 6.12 -10.15
N LEU A 176 7.66 6.53 -9.13
CA LEU A 176 7.25 5.64 -8.03
C LEU A 176 6.37 4.49 -8.54
N PHE A 177 5.44 4.76 -9.45
CA PHE A 177 4.62 3.73 -10.06
C PHE A 177 5.46 2.75 -10.88
N ALA A 178 6.39 3.26 -11.68
CA ALA A 178 7.32 2.40 -12.41
C ALA A 178 8.20 1.57 -11.47
N ALA A 179 8.68 2.17 -10.37
CA ALA A 179 9.49 1.49 -9.36
C ALA A 179 8.76 0.38 -8.61
N GLY A 180 7.44 0.55 -8.38
CA GLY A 180 6.62 -0.43 -7.66
C GLY A 180 6.21 -1.65 -8.48
N PHE A 181 6.17 -1.53 -9.81
CA PHE A 181 5.62 -2.57 -10.69
C PHE A 181 6.42 -3.89 -10.61
N LEU A 182 7.74 -3.82 -10.75
CA LEU A 182 8.60 -5.01 -10.72
C LEU A 182 8.66 -5.65 -9.32
N PRO A 183 8.90 -4.91 -8.21
CA PRO A 183 8.82 -5.46 -6.86
C PRO A 183 7.46 -6.07 -6.49
N GLY A 184 6.36 -5.45 -6.95
CA GLY A 184 5.00 -5.98 -6.77
C GLY A 184 4.80 -7.30 -7.53
N SER A 185 5.24 -7.37 -8.78
CA SER A 185 5.20 -8.60 -9.59
C SER A 185 6.04 -9.72 -8.98
N ILE A 186 7.23 -9.40 -8.47
CA ILE A 186 8.08 -10.35 -7.73
C ILE A 186 7.34 -10.84 -6.49
N GLY A 187 6.64 -9.98 -5.75
CA GLY A 187 5.83 -10.36 -4.60
C GLY A 187 4.75 -11.40 -4.93
N VAL A 188 4.02 -11.20 -6.04
CA VAL A 188 3.04 -12.19 -6.54
C VAL A 188 3.70 -13.55 -6.80
N VAL A 189 4.85 -13.57 -7.49
CA VAL A 189 5.58 -14.82 -7.79
C VAL A 189 6.07 -15.49 -6.50
N LEU A 190 6.66 -14.74 -5.59
CA LEU A 190 7.15 -15.25 -4.30
C LEU A 190 6.02 -15.83 -3.45
N TYR A 191 4.85 -15.19 -3.41
CA TYR A 191 3.70 -15.73 -2.70
C TYR A 191 3.15 -17.00 -3.35
N MET A 192 3.14 -17.09 -4.69
CA MET A 192 2.83 -18.37 -5.36
C MET A 192 3.83 -19.46 -5.01
N LEU A 193 5.12 -19.12 -4.87
CA LEU A 193 6.14 -20.06 -4.43
C LEU A 193 5.95 -20.47 -2.98
N ALA A 194 5.56 -19.55 -2.08
CA ALA A 194 5.21 -19.85 -0.69
C ALA A 194 4.03 -20.84 -0.59
N VAL A 195 2.98 -20.64 -1.39
CA VAL A 195 1.87 -21.61 -1.51
C VAL A 195 2.37 -22.96 -2.01
N ARG A 196 3.18 -22.97 -3.06
CA ARG A 196 3.74 -24.22 -3.62
C ARG A 196 4.61 -24.96 -2.59
N TRP A 197 5.44 -24.24 -1.83
CA TRP A 197 6.25 -24.78 -0.74
C TRP A 197 5.37 -25.39 0.35
N THR A 198 4.34 -24.69 0.80
CA THR A 198 3.41 -25.15 1.83
C THR A 198 2.73 -26.46 1.42
N VAL A 199 2.22 -26.52 0.18
CA VAL A 199 1.55 -27.72 -0.34
C VAL A 199 2.52 -28.85 -0.68
N TRP A 200 3.77 -28.55 -0.96
CA TRP A 200 4.81 -29.58 -1.13
C TRP A 200 5.11 -30.27 0.20
N ARG A 201 5.15 -29.52 1.32
CA ARG A 201 5.32 -30.07 2.67
C ARG A 201 4.08 -30.79 3.20
N ASP A 202 2.91 -30.26 2.88
CA ASP A 202 1.62 -30.79 3.33
C ASP A 202 0.63 -30.81 2.15
N PRO A 203 0.62 -31.90 1.37
CA PRO A 203 -0.25 -32.03 0.19
C PRO A 203 -1.75 -31.95 0.49
N ALA A 204 -2.15 -32.25 1.74
CA ALA A 204 -3.54 -32.15 2.17
C ALA A 204 -3.99 -30.71 2.43
N ALA A 205 -3.06 -29.76 2.59
CA ALA A 205 -3.40 -28.35 2.82
C ALA A 205 -4.08 -27.69 1.63
N GLY A 206 -3.77 -28.15 0.39
CA GLY A 206 -4.28 -27.55 -0.85
C GLY A 206 -4.58 -28.57 -1.94
N PRO A 207 -5.73 -29.28 -1.89
CA PRO A 207 -6.12 -30.24 -2.92
C PRO A 207 -6.24 -29.60 -4.31
N ARG A 208 -6.26 -30.42 -5.35
CA ARG A 208 -6.48 -29.97 -6.72
C ARG A 208 -7.97 -29.73 -6.95
N ALA A 209 -8.32 -28.67 -7.64
CA ALA A 209 -9.64 -28.50 -8.21
C ALA A 209 -9.72 -29.16 -9.62
N GLU A 210 -10.91 -29.29 -10.14
CA GLU A 210 -11.14 -29.82 -11.49
C GLU A 210 -10.50 -28.94 -12.56
N ARG A 211 -10.07 -29.57 -13.65
CA ARG A 211 -9.47 -28.85 -14.78
C ARG A 211 -10.57 -28.23 -15.63
N VAL A 212 -10.62 -26.90 -15.64
CA VAL A 212 -11.56 -26.15 -16.47
C VAL A 212 -11.17 -26.28 -17.94
N PRO A 213 -12.12 -26.58 -18.87
CA PRO A 213 -11.88 -26.63 -20.32
C PRO A 213 -11.43 -25.27 -20.89
N TRP A 214 -10.65 -25.28 -21.95
CA TRP A 214 -10.12 -24.07 -22.60
C TRP A 214 -11.21 -23.03 -22.97
N PRO A 215 -12.36 -23.41 -23.55
CA PRO A 215 -13.40 -22.42 -23.88
C PRO A 215 -13.91 -21.65 -22.66
N GLN A 216 -14.05 -22.35 -21.51
CA GLN A 216 -14.49 -21.71 -20.26
C GLN A 216 -13.41 -20.80 -19.66
N ARG A 217 -12.11 -21.14 -19.81
CA ARG A 217 -11.01 -20.28 -19.40
C ARG A 217 -10.99 -18.97 -20.20
N LEU A 218 -11.17 -19.06 -21.52
CA LEU A 218 -11.25 -17.90 -22.39
C LEU A 218 -12.50 -17.05 -22.10
N ALA A 219 -13.63 -17.72 -21.79
CA ALA A 219 -14.84 -17.01 -21.35
C ALA A 219 -14.65 -16.26 -20.04
N ALA A 220 -13.91 -16.84 -19.07
CA ALA A 220 -13.57 -16.16 -17.83
C ALA A 220 -12.67 -14.92 -18.07
N LEU A 221 -11.74 -14.97 -19.03
CA LEU A 221 -10.94 -13.81 -19.42
C LEU A 221 -11.79 -12.68 -20.01
N LYS A 222 -12.88 -13.03 -20.74
CA LYS A 222 -13.80 -12.01 -21.27
C LYS A 222 -14.48 -11.19 -20.18
N GLY A 223 -14.63 -11.73 -18.96
CA GLY A 223 -15.13 -10.97 -17.81
C GLY A 223 -14.18 -9.87 -17.36
N VAL A 224 -12.88 -10.13 -17.43
CA VAL A 224 -11.83 -9.27 -16.84
C VAL A 224 -11.25 -8.28 -17.87
N TRP A 225 -11.46 -8.54 -19.19
CA TRP A 225 -10.78 -7.79 -20.27
C TRP A 225 -10.96 -6.28 -20.17
N GLY A 226 -12.18 -5.80 -19.83
CA GLY A 226 -12.47 -4.36 -19.78
C GLY A 226 -11.66 -3.63 -18.74
N VAL A 227 -11.45 -4.27 -17.59
CA VAL A 227 -10.62 -3.71 -16.53
C VAL A 227 -9.14 -3.83 -16.85
N LEU A 228 -8.70 -4.95 -17.42
CA LEU A 228 -7.32 -5.08 -17.90
C LEU A 228 -7.00 -4.04 -19.00
N ALA A 229 -7.96 -3.77 -19.91
CA ALA A 229 -7.81 -2.72 -20.91
C ALA A 229 -7.73 -1.33 -20.26
N LEU A 230 -8.55 -1.04 -19.25
CA LEU A 230 -8.50 0.21 -18.49
C LEU A 230 -7.14 0.39 -17.79
N PHE A 231 -6.63 -0.67 -17.18
CA PHE A 231 -5.30 -0.67 -16.58
C PHE A 231 -4.19 -0.44 -17.59
N ALA A 232 -4.23 -1.17 -18.70
CA ALA A 232 -3.26 -1.00 -19.77
C ALA A 232 -3.30 0.44 -20.35
N LEU A 233 -4.48 1.04 -20.46
CA LEU A 233 -4.64 2.42 -20.90
C LEU A 233 -4.04 3.42 -19.89
N VAL A 234 -4.38 3.28 -18.59
CA VAL A 234 -3.94 4.19 -17.53
C VAL A 234 -2.43 4.07 -17.32
N LEU A 235 -1.91 2.87 -17.05
CA LEU A 235 -0.49 2.67 -16.79
C LEU A 235 0.35 2.83 -18.05
N GLY A 236 -0.12 2.32 -19.18
CA GLY A 236 0.54 2.51 -20.48
C GLY A 236 0.64 4.00 -20.82
N GLY A 237 -0.44 4.75 -20.67
CA GLY A 237 -0.44 6.20 -20.91
C GLY A 237 0.55 6.96 -20.02
N ILE A 238 0.68 6.56 -18.75
CA ILE A 238 1.67 7.13 -17.81
C ILE A 238 3.11 6.75 -18.25
N TYR A 239 3.37 5.48 -18.54
CA TYR A 239 4.73 4.99 -18.82
C TYR A 239 5.25 5.48 -20.18
N PHE A 240 4.39 5.55 -21.18
CA PHE A 240 4.75 6.10 -22.50
C PHE A 240 4.67 7.63 -22.57
N LYS A 241 4.44 8.31 -21.43
CA LYS A 241 4.37 9.79 -21.31
C LYS A 241 3.24 10.42 -22.15
N ALA A 242 2.21 9.62 -22.51
CA ALA A 242 1.04 10.12 -23.23
C ALA A 242 0.12 10.95 -22.32
N PHE A 243 0.07 10.62 -21.02
CA PHE A 243 -0.73 11.29 -20.02
C PHE A 243 0.11 11.65 -18.79
N THR A 244 -0.25 12.74 -18.13
CA THR A 244 0.17 13.00 -16.74
C THR A 244 -0.52 12.01 -15.80
N THR A 245 -0.03 11.89 -14.56
CA THR A 245 -0.67 11.03 -13.54
C THR A 245 -2.10 11.46 -13.23
N THR A 246 -2.37 12.76 -13.29
CA THR A 246 -3.69 13.34 -13.03
C THR A 246 -4.65 13.09 -14.19
N GLU A 247 -4.20 13.29 -15.43
CA GLU A 247 -4.99 12.96 -16.62
C GLU A 247 -5.32 11.47 -16.67
N ALA A 248 -4.33 10.62 -16.38
CA ALA A 248 -4.51 9.17 -16.33
C ALA A 248 -5.51 8.75 -15.23
N ALA A 249 -5.49 9.41 -14.06
CA ALA A 249 -6.45 9.16 -13.00
C ALA A 249 -7.87 9.58 -13.41
N GLY A 250 -8.02 10.74 -14.09
CA GLY A 250 -9.29 11.19 -14.65
C GLY A 250 -9.84 10.25 -15.72
N ILE A 251 -9.00 9.83 -16.68
CA ILE A 251 -9.35 8.86 -17.71
C ILE A 251 -9.74 7.53 -17.07
N GLY A 252 -9.00 7.10 -16.04
CA GLY A 252 -9.30 5.90 -15.27
C GLY A 252 -10.66 5.96 -14.58
N ALA A 253 -10.96 7.07 -13.89
CA ALA A 253 -12.25 7.28 -13.23
C ALA A 253 -13.42 7.32 -14.22
N CYS A 254 -13.29 8.04 -15.33
CA CYS A 254 -14.29 8.08 -16.39
C CYS A 254 -14.49 6.70 -17.04
N GLY A 255 -13.40 6.00 -17.34
CA GLY A 255 -13.46 4.65 -17.89
C GLY A 255 -14.10 3.64 -16.95
N ALA A 256 -13.80 3.73 -15.63
CA ALA A 256 -14.43 2.90 -14.60
C ALA A 256 -15.93 3.21 -14.46
N LEU A 257 -16.34 4.48 -14.56
CA LEU A 257 -17.74 4.87 -14.56
C LEU A 257 -18.48 4.31 -15.78
N LEU A 258 -17.88 4.46 -16.97
CA LEU A 258 -18.43 3.88 -18.20
C LEU A 258 -18.57 2.35 -18.08
N PHE A 259 -17.56 1.67 -17.55
CA PHE A 259 -17.60 0.23 -17.31
C PHE A 259 -18.72 -0.17 -16.32
N ALA A 260 -18.89 0.61 -15.24
CA ALA A 260 -19.97 0.41 -14.28
C ALA A 260 -21.37 0.58 -14.93
N MET A 261 -21.51 1.58 -15.81
CA MET A 261 -22.76 1.82 -16.57
C MET A 261 -23.03 0.68 -17.58
N LEU A 262 -22.02 0.23 -18.31
CA LEU A 262 -22.15 -0.90 -19.23
C LEU A 262 -22.55 -2.20 -18.51
N ARG A 263 -22.10 -2.36 -17.26
CA ARG A 263 -22.50 -3.46 -16.37
C ARG A 263 -23.88 -3.26 -15.75
N ARG A 264 -24.62 -2.20 -16.13
CA ARG A 264 -25.95 -1.86 -15.63
C ARG A 264 -26.03 -1.75 -14.12
N ILE A 265 -24.95 -1.23 -13.49
CA ILE A 265 -25.00 -0.89 -12.07
C ILE A 265 -26.02 0.23 -11.87
N GLY A 266 -27.00 0.01 -10.99
CA GLY A 266 -28.08 0.95 -10.75
C GLY A 266 -27.55 2.29 -10.22
N TRP A 267 -28.19 3.40 -10.60
CA TRP A 267 -27.79 4.75 -10.24
C TRP A 267 -27.64 4.98 -8.73
N LYS A 268 -28.47 4.34 -7.91
CA LYS A 268 -28.33 4.39 -6.45
C LYS A 268 -26.98 3.82 -5.95
N ALA A 269 -26.49 2.77 -6.60
CA ALA A 269 -25.21 2.17 -6.24
C ALA A 269 -24.03 3.04 -6.72
N ILE A 270 -24.13 3.68 -7.89
CA ILE A 270 -23.14 4.65 -8.39
C ILE A 270 -23.08 5.85 -7.43
N TYR A 271 -24.22 6.40 -7.02
CA TYR A 271 -24.28 7.49 -6.05
C TYR A 271 -23.63 7.12 -4.71
N ALA A 272 -23.91 5.91 -4.21
CA ALA A 272 -23.27 5.41 -2.99
C ALA A 272 -21.74 5.34 -3.12
N VAL A 273 -21.22 4.89 -4.28
CA VAL A 273 -19.78 4.86 -4.57
C VAL A 273 -19.20 6.28 -4.63
N LEU A 274 -19.88 7.24 -5.23
CA LEU A 274 -19.42 8.63 -5.27
C LEU A 274 -19.30 9.22 -3.87
N VAL A 275 -20.33 9.02 -3.02
CA VAL A 275 -20.31 9.49 -1.62
C VAL A 275 -19.20 8.79 -0.81
N GLU A 276 -19.03 7.48 -0.96
CA GLU A 276 -17.97 6.72 -0.30
C GLU A 276 -16.59 7.20 -0.74
N SER A 277 -16.37 7.43 -2.03
CA SER A 277 -15.11 7.93 -2.57
C SER A 277 -14.81 9.36 -2.10
N ALA A 278 -15.81 10.22 -2.06
CA ALA A 278 -15.66 11.58 -1.53
C ALA A 278 -15.30 11.57 -0.04
N ARG A 279 -15.97 10.70 0.75
CA ARG A 279 -15.67 10.53 2.18
C ARG A 279 -14.25 10.01 2.41
N THR A 280 -13.84 8.99 1.66
CA THR A 280 -12.49 8.44 1.74
C THR A 280 -11.44 9.49 1.39
N SER A 281 -11.65 10.22 0.29
CA SER A 281 -10.74 11.31 -0.14
C SER A 281 -10.63 12.42 0.90
N ALA A 282 -11.76 12.82 1.50
CA ALA A 282 -11.75 13.82 2.57
C ALA A 282 -10.93 13.35 3.77
N VAL A 283 -11.09 12.10 4.21
CA VAL A 283 -10.29 11.53 5.31
C VAL A 283 -8.81 11.53 4.96
N LEU A 284 -8.43 11.13 3.73
CA LEU A 284 -7.05 11.14 3.26
C LEU A 284 -6.43 12.55 3.30
N PHE A 285 -7.17 13.57 2.84
CA PHE A 285 -6.70 14.95 2.88
C PHE A 285 -6.56 15.49 4.32
N PHE A 286 -7.48 15.16 5.21
CA PHE A 286 -7.36 15.54 6.63
C PHE A 286 -6.12 14.91 7.27
N ILE A 287 -5.84 13.62 6.98
CA ILE A 287 -4.65 12.96 7.52
C ILE A 287 -3.38 13.58 6.92
N LEU A 288 -3.35 13.85 5.61
CA LEU A 288 -2.22 14.49 4.95
C LEU A 288 -1.93 15.88 5.53
N MET A 289 -2.97 16.66 5.80
CA MET A 289 -2.84 17.97 6.42
C MET A 289 -2.24 17.89 7.83
N GLY A 290 -2.77 16.98 8.66
CA GLY A 290 -2.21 16.73 9.98
C GLY A 290 -0.72 16.34 9.91
N ALA A 291 -0.37 15.49 8.93
CA ALA A 291 1.00 15.06 8.70
C ALA A 291 1.92 16.22 8.29
N LEU A 292 1.47 17.12 7.42
CA LEU A 292 2.25 18.29 6.99
C LEU A 292 2.50 19.28 8.14
N ILE A 293 1.49 19.49 9.00
CA ILE A 293 1.64 20.34 10.20
C ILE A 293 2.62 19.68 11.18
N PHE A 294 2.50 18.37 11.40
CA PHE A 294 3.42 17.60 12.24
C PHE A 294 4.86 17.63 11.69
N SER A 295 5.03 17.47 10.38
CA SER A 295 6.32 17.56 9.70
C SER A 295 7.04 18.89 9.97
N ASN A 296 6.30 20.02 9.93
CA ASN A 296 6.86 21.32 10.24
C ASN A 296 7.41 21.39 11.68
N PHE A 297 6.67 20.81 12.64
CA PHE A 297 7.13 20.73 14.03
C PHE A 297 8.41 19.90 14.15
N ILE A 298 8.45 18.70 13.54
CA ILE A 298 9.60 17.78 13.59
C ILE A 298 10.84 18.43 13.00
N ASN A 299 10.70 19.11 11.86
CA ASN A 299 11.80 19.82 11.22
C ASN A 299 12.25 21.05 12.05
N ALA A 300 11.30 21.84 12.59
CA ALA A 300 11.63 22.96 13.45
C ALA A 300 12.32 22.54 14.76
N ALA A 301 12.01 21.36 15.27
CA ALA A 301 12.64 20.78 16.47
C ALA A 301 14.01 20.12 16.17
N GLY A 302 14.47 20.09 14.91
CA GLY A 302 15.77 19.58 14.50
C GLY A 302 15.94 18.07 14.72
N LEU A 303 14.86 17.28 14.64
CA LEU A 303 14.96 15.83 14.87
C LEU A 303 15.76 15.13 13.75
N PRO A 304 15.52 15.40 12.45
CA PRO A 304 16.27 14.74 11.38
C PRO A 304 17.76 15.04 11.44
N GLU A 305 18.12 16.30 11.64
CA GLU A 305 19.51 16.74 11.74
C GLU A 305 20.23 16.14 12.96
N GLY A 306 19.52 16.10 14.11
CA GLY A 306 20.06 15.49 15.31
C GLY A 306 20.30 14.00 15.17
N LEU A 307 19.39 13.28 14.48
CA LEU A 307 19.56 11.86 14.17
C LEU A 307 20.71 11.63 13.18
N LEU A 308 20.84 12.48 12.14
CA LEU A 308 21.96 12.41 11.19
C LEU A 308 23.31 12.63 11.88
N GLN A 309 23.42 13.57 12.82
CA GLN A 309 24.64 13.79 13.59
C GLN A 309 25.00 12.60 14.49
N LEU A 310 24.00 11.99 15.13
CA LEU A 310 24.23 10.79 15.94
C LEU A 310 24.71 9.61 15.10
N ILE A 311 24.18 9.45 13.90
CA ILE A 311 24.52 8.37 12.98
C ILE A 311 25.89 8.63 12.33
N GLY A 312 26.09 9.82 11.76
CA GLY A 312 27.33 10.17 11.04
C GLY A 312 28.55 10.27 11.96
N GLY A 313 28.39 10.69 13.21
CA GLY A 313 29.47 10.79 14.19
C GLY A 313 30.06 9.45 14.64
N GLN A 314 29.38 8.32 14.36
CA GLN A 314 29.80 6.98 14.79
C GLN A 314 30.34 6.11 13.64
N GLY A 315 30.44 6.62 12.41
CA GLY A 315 30.86 5.81 11.24
C GLY A 315 29.92 4.62 10.98
N THR A 316 28.64 4.77 11.29
CA THR A 316 27.63 3.71 11.18
C THR A 316 27.41 3.34 9.70
N PRO A 317 27.49 2.07 9.31
CA PRO A 317 27.23 1.66 7.93
C PRO A 317 25.81 2.08 7.46
N PRO A 318 25.66 2.67 6.26
CA PRO A 318 24.38 3.22 5.81
C PRO A 318 23.27 2.17 5.72
N TYR A 319 23.59 0.94 5.34
CA TYR A 319 22.63 -0.16 5.34
C TYR A 319 22.13 -0.57 6.73
N LEU A 320 22.95 -0.37 7.78
CA LEU A 320 22.52 -0.61 9.16
C LEU A 320 21.48 0.42 9.60
N VAL A 321 21.66 1.70 9.20
CA VAL A 321 20.68 2.76 9.44
C VAL A 321 19.35 2.42 8.76
N VAL A 322 19.38 2.02 7.49
CA VAL A 322 18.19 1.58 6.76
C VAL A 322 17.54 0.39 7.46
N ALA A 323 18.32 -0.60 7.91
CA ALA A 323 17.78 -1.77 8.62
C ALA A 323 17.08 -1.38 9.94
N ILE A 324 17.63 -0.43 10.69
CA ILE A 324 17.02 0.09 11.92
C ILE A 324 15.70 0.80 11.58
N ILE A 325 15.67 1.63 10.54
CA ILE A 325 14.44 2.28 10.07
C ILE A 325 13.39 1.22 9.72
N LEU A 326 13.74 0.20 8.95
CA LEU A 326 12.83 -0.88 8.58
C LEU A 326 12.31 -1.65 9.81
N LEU A 327 13.15 -1.87 10.82
CA LEU A 327 12.74 -2.49 12.08
C LEU A 327 11.71 -1.61 12.83
N ILE A 328 11.92 -0.29 12.84
CA ILE A 328 10.96 0.66 13.43
C ILE A 328 9.62 0.57 12.69
N TYR A 329 9.62 0.45 11.36
CA TYR A 329 8.38 0.27 10.58
C TYR A 329 7.66 -1.03 10.95
N VAL A 330 8.36 -2.13 11.14
CA VAL A 330 7.75 -3.40 11.58
C VAL A 330 7.08 -3.24 12.95
N ILE A 331 7.74 -2.56 13.89
CA ILE A 331 7.20 -2.33 15.23
C ILE A 331 5.97 -1.39 15.18
N LEU A 332 6.08 -0.26 14.48
CA LEU A 332 4.98 0.69 14.36
C LEU A 332 3.77 0.10 13.63
N GLY A 333 4.00 -0.71 12.62
CA GLY A 333 2.94 -1.38 11.86
C GLY A 333 2.16 -2.44 12.65
N CYS A 334 2.64 -2.82 13.84
CA CYS A 334 1.84 -3.59 14.78
C CYS A 334 0.66 -2.79 15.37
N VAL A 335 0.72 -1.45 15.34
CA VAL A 335 -0.28 -0.57 15.94
C VAL A 335 -0.98 0.31 14.92
N LEU A 336 -0.24 0.76 13.91
CA LEU A 336 -0.69 1.72 12.91
C LEU A 336 -1.06 1.01 11.61
N GLU A 337 -2.05 1.53 10.93
CA GLU A 337 -2.34 1.13 9.55
C GLU A 337 -1.32 1.77 8.58
N SER A 338 -1.23 1.22 7.37
CA SER A 338 -0.18 1.56 6.39
C SER A 338 -0.07 3.04 6.09
N LEU A 339 -1.20 3.71 5.82
CA LEU A 339 -1.23 5.12 5.46
C LEU A 339 -0.77 5.99 6.62
N SER A 340 -1.32 5.74 7.81
CA SER A 340 -1.00 6.46 9.04
C SER A 340 0.48 6.34 9.39
N MET A 341 1.04 5.14 9.21
CA MET A 341 2.44 4.87 9.47
C MET A 341 3.36 5.66 8.53
N ILE A 342 3.08 5.64 7.23
CA ILE A 342 3.89 6.35 6.23
C ILE A 342 3.80 7.87 6.44
N LEU A 343 2.61 8.40 6.66
CA LEU A 343 2.40 9.83 6.91
C LEU A 343 3.12 10.34 8.15
N LEU A 344 3.21 9.49 9.19
CA LEU A 344 3.90 9.82 10.44
C LEU A 344 5.43 9.79 10.28
N THR A 345 5.95 8.80 9.58
CA THR A 345 7.37 8.44 9.61
C THR A 345 8.18 9.02 8.46
N VAL A 346 7.58 9.20 7.29
CA VAL A 346 8.27 9.76 6.11
C VAL A 346 8.92 11.11 6.40
N PRO A 347 8.26 12.08 7.07
CA PRO A 347 8.90 13.36 7.39
C PRO A 347 10.17 13.24 8.23
N ILE A 348 10.28 12.17 9.01
CA ILE A 348 11.43 11.92 9.89
C ILE A 348 12.55 11.23 9.14
N PHE A 349 12.21 10.14 8.42
CA PHE A 349 13.23 9.26 7.83
C PHE A 349 13.69 9.68 6.43
N PHE A 350 12.81 10.34 5.66
CA PHE A 350 13.16 10.82 4.32
C PHE A 350 14.41 11.72 4.30
N PRO A 351 14.56 12.76 5.18
CA PRO A 351 15.76 13.58 5.19
C PRO A 351 17.03 12.79 5.55
N ILE A 352 16.88 11.81 6.48
CA ILE A 352 17.99 10.95 6.91
C ILE A 352 18.50 10.12 5.72
N VAL A 353 17.59 9.43 5.02
CA VAL A 353 17.96 8.56 3.88
C VAL A 353 18.49 9.39 2.71
N LYS A 354 17.95 10.60 2.49
CA LYS A 354 18.51 11.55 1.51
C LYS A 354 19.96 11.92 1.84
N GLY A 355 20.26 12.15 3.10
CA GLY A 355 21.63 12.44 3.57
C GLY A 355 22.60 11.28 3.37
N LEU A 356 22.11 10.03 3.42
CA LEU A 356 22.93 8.82 3.20
C LEU A 356 23.13 8.47 1.71
N ALA A 357 22.55 9.21 0.78
CA ALA A 357 22.62 8.90 -0.65
C ALA A 357 24.05 8.71 -1.18
N PRO A 358 25.04 9.58 -0.85
CA PRO A 358 26.42 9.41 -1.32
C PRO A 358 27.06 8.11 -0.81
N GLU A 359 26.81 7.75 0.45
CA GLU A 359 27.37 6.55 1.09
C GLU A 359 26.74 5.26 0.55
N LEU A 360 25.48 5.34 0.09
CA LEU A 360 24.77 4.24 -0.59
C LEU A 360 25.16 4.10 -2.07
N GLY A 361 25.95 5.03 -2.60
CA GLY A 361 26.33 5.07 -4.02
C GLY A 361 25.17 5.36 -4.96
N LEU A 362 24.13 6.06 -4.48
CA LEU A 362 22.93 6.41 -5.21
C LEU A 362 22.80 7.93 -5.36
N ASP A 363 22.26 8.35 -6.50
CA ASP A 363 21.83 9.74 -6.67
C ASP A 363 20.69 10.07 -5.69
N PRO A 364 20.67 11.29 -5.09
CA PRO A 364 19.63 11.69 -4.14
C PRO A 364 18.20 11.51 -4.64
N ARG A 365 17.93 11.67 -5.95
CA ARG A 365 16.63 11.43 -6.56
C ARG A 365 16.27 9.94 -6.51
N TRP A 366 17.20 9.08 -6.93
CA TRP A 366 16.93 7.64 -7.01
C TRP A 366 16.88 6.96 -5.64
N VAL A 367 17.64 7.47 -4.66
CA VAL A 367 17.57 6.92 -3.30
C VAL A 367 16.21 7.11 -2.67
N LEU A 368 15.52 8.22 -2.94
CA LEU A 368 14.20 8.51 -2.40
C LEU A 368 13.11 7.65 -3.05
N ILE A 369 13.22 7.40 -4.35
CA ILE A 369 12.30 6.49 -5.05
C ILE A 369 12.48 5.06 -4.53
N TRP A 370 13.72 4.59 -4.42
CA TRP A 370 14.03 3.29 -3.84
C TRP A 370 13.53 3.16 -2.39
N PHE A 371 13.79 4.18 -1.57
CA PHE A 371 13.30 4.21 -0.18
C PHE A 371 11.77 4.13 -0.12
N GLY A 372 11.06 4.84 -0.96
CA GLY A 372 9.61 4.75 -1.06
C GLY A 372 9.12 3.31 -1.29
N ILE A 373 9.79 2.55 -2.16
CA ILE A 373 9.41 1.16 -2.42
C ILE A 373 9.68 0.26 -1.21
N ILE A 374 10.86 0.37 -0.57
CA ILE A 374 11.17 -0.50 0.58
C ILE A 374 10.29 -0.21 1.80
N ILE A 375 9.90 1.05 2.05
CA ILE A 375 8.99 1.37 3.14
C ILE A 375 7.56 0.87 2.86
N VAL A 376 7.10 0.91 1.62
CA VAL A 376 5.80 0.30 1.26
C VAL A 376 5.86 -1.21 1.49
N VAL A 377 6.93 -1.88 1.10
CA VAL A 377 7.09 -3.33 1.30
C VAL A 377 7.16 -3.70 2.78
N VAL A 378 7.93 -2.98 3.59
CA VAL A 378 8.00 -3.27 5.05
C VAL A 378 6.66 -2.99 5.73
N THR A 379 5.94 -1.98 5.28
CA THR A 379 4.57 -1.70 5.74
C THR A 379 3.63 -2.86 5.44
N GLU A 380 3.70 -3.44 4.23
CA GLU A 380 2.94 -4.64 3.88
C GLU A 380 3.25 -5.82 4.83
N ILE A 381 4.53 -6.05 5.10
CA ILE A 381 4.97 -7.11 6.03
C ILE A 381 4.37 -6.90 7.41
N SER A 382 4.37 -5.67 7.92
CA SER A 382 3.85 -5.36 9.25
C SER A 382 2.35 -5.67 9.41
N LEU A 383 1.55 -5.53 8.33
CA LEU A 383 0.12 -5.83 8.34
C LEU A 383 -0.22 -7.31 8.52
N ILE A 384 0.73 -8.20 8.28
CA ILE A 384 0.56 -9.66 8.38
C ILE A 384 1.42 -10.29 9.47
N THR A 385 2.27 -9.50 10.12
CA THR A 385 3.23 -9.97 11.14
C THR A 385 2.61 -9.89 12.54
N PRO A 386 2.83 -10.91 13.42
CA PRO A 386 2.47 -10.83 14.83
C PRO A 386 3.19 -9.64 15.51
N PRO A 387 2.64 -9.05 16.58
CA PRO A 387 1.52 -9.54 17.40
C PRO A 387 0.12 -9.14 16.91
N VAL A 388 -0.03 -8.07 16.11
CA VAL A 388 -1.36 -7.61 15.71
C VAL A 388 -1.75 -8.13 14.33
N GLY A 389 -1.03 -7.75 13.25
CA GLY A 389 -1.35 -8.19 11.90
C GLY A 389 -2.75 -7.76 11.45
N LEU A 390 -2.94 -6.49 11.11
CA LEU A 390 -4.25 -5.90 10.83
C LEU A 390 -5.06 -6.68 9.77
N ASN A 391 -4.40 -7.19 8.71
CA ASN A 391 -5.08 -8.04 7.72
C ASN A 391 -5.62 -9.34 8.33
N VAL A 392 -4.92 -9.91 9.32
CA VAL A 392 -5.36 -11.13 10.02
C VAL A 392 -6.59 -10.83 10.87
N TYR A 393 -6.61 -9.70 11.55
CA TYR A 393 -7.78 -9.28 12.33
C TYR A 393 -8.99 -8.95 11.46
N VAL A 394 -8.79 -8.24 10.35
CA VAL A 394 -9.88 -7.97 9.39
C VAL A 394 -10.45 -9.28 8.86
N LEU A 395 -9.59 -10.24 8.51
CA LEU A 395 -10.04 -11.55 8.04
C LEU A 395 -10.87 -12.29 9.10
N SER A 396 -10.42 -12.28 10.36
CA SER A 396 -11.12 -12.90 11.47
C SER A 396 -12.45 -12.20 11.81
N SER A 397 -12.56 -10.89 11.54
CA SER A 397 -13.82 -10.15 11.74
C SER A 397 -14.86 -10.45 10.65
N VAL A 398 -14.40 -10.75 9.43
CA VAL A 398 -15.28 -11.06 8.28
C VAL A 398 -15.71 -12.53 8.29
N VAL A 399 -14.92 -13.41 8.91
CA VAL A 399 -15.14 -14.86 8.96
C VAL A 399 -15.34 -15.30 10.42
N PRO A 400 -16.57 -15.41 10.93
CA PRO A 400 -16.86 -15.61 12.37
C PRO A 400 -16.20 -16.84 12.99
N ASP A 401 -16.05 -17.93 12.23
CA ASP A 401 -15.52 -19.22 12.73
C ASP A 401 -14.00 -19.29 12.72
N LEU A 402 -13.32 -18.20 12.32
CA LEU A 402 -11.89 -18.20 12.10
C LEU A 402 -11.13 -17.70 13.33
N ARG A 403 -10.26 -18.56 13.87
CA ARG A 403 -9.34 -18.15 14.94
C ARG A 403 -8.11 -17.45 14.34
N THR A 404 -7.73 -16.30 14.87
CA THR A 404 -6.54 -15.53 14.45
C THR A 404 -5.25 -16.37 14.48
N THR A 405 -5.12 -17.26 15.48
CA THR A 405 -3.99 -18.19 15.60
C THR A 405 -3.85 -19.15 14.40
N THR A 406 -4.97 -19.54 13.79
CA THR A 406 -4.99 -20.39 12.58
C THR A 406 -4.40 -19.63 11.40
N VAL A 407 -4.76 -18.37 11.26
CA VAL A 407 -4.24 -17.49 10.19
C VAL A 407 -2.73 -17.27 10.39
N PHE A 408 -2.29 -16.88 11.58
CA PHE A 408 -0.88 -16.64 11.87
C PHE A 408 0.02 -17.87 11.62
N ARG A 409 -0.46 -19.07 11.95
CA ARG A 409 0.28 -20.31 11.62
C ARG A 409 0.50 -20.48 10.11
N GLY A 410 -0.48 -20.11 9.30
CA GLY A 410 -0.37 -20.16 7.85
C GLY A 410 0.49 -19.06 7.25
N MET A 411 0.71 -17.93 7.99
CA MET A 411 1.44 -16.77 7.48
C MET A 411 2.96 -16.98 7.41
N VAL A 412 3.52 -17.91 8.20
CA VAL A 412 4.99 -18.08 8.31
C VAL A 412 5.69 -18.18 6.95
N PRO A 413 5.27 -19.00 5.98
CA PRO A 413 5.93 -19.08 4.67
C PRO A 413 5.86 -17.74 3.89
N PHE A 414 4.78 -16.99 4.03
CA PHE A 414 4.59 -15.69 3.35
C PHE A 414 5.48 -14.61 3.98
N ILE A 415 5.57 -14.54 5.31
CA ILE A 415 6.47 -13.63 6.02
C ILE A 415 7.93 -13.91 5.66
N VAL A 416 8.34 -15.18 5.57
CA VAL A 416 9.71 -15.55 5.19
C VAL A 416 10.05 -15.05 3.79
N VAL A 417 9.18 -15.26 2.81
CA VAL A 417 9.46 -14.79 1.44
C VAL A 417 9.42 -13.27 1.34
N ASP A 418 8.63 -12.59 2.17
CA ASP A 418 8.61 -11.13 2.24
C ASP A 418 9.87 -10.55 2.86
N ILE A 419 10.42 -11.19 3.90
CA ILE A 419 11.72 -10.80 4.46
C ILE A 419 12.81 -10.96 3.40
N ILE A 420 12.80 -12.07 2.64
CA ILE A 420 13.74 -12.29 1.53
C ILE A 420 13.56 -11.21 0.45
N ARG A 421 12.30 -10.89 0.09
CA ARG A 421 11.98 -9.81 -0.87
C ARG A 421 12.49 -8.48 -0.38
N LEU A 422 12.20 -8.09 0.86
CA LEU A 422 12.65 -6.84 1.47
C LEU A 422 14.18 -6.74 1.49
N ALA A 423 14.88 -7.79 1.93
CA ALA A 423 16.33 -7.86 1.92
C ALA A 423 16.90 -7.71 0.50
N GLY A 424 16.32 -8.42 -0.48
CA GLY A 424 16.71 -8.31 -1.87
C GLY A 424 16.53 -6.90 -2.44
N LEU A 425 15.39 -6.24 -2.18
CA LEU A 425 15.12 -4.87 -2.63
C LEU A 425 16.01 -3.83 -1.92
N THR A 426 16.35 -4.08 -0.66
CA THR A 426 17.24 -3.21 0.12
C THR A 426 18.68 -3.31 -0.36
N LEU A 427 19.19 -4.51 -0.59
CA LEU A 427 20.57 -4.74 -1.00
C LEU A 427 20.79 -4.53 -2.50
N LEU A 428 19.76 -4.64 -3.32
CA LEU A 428 19.80 -4.49 -4.77
C LEU A 428 18.81 -3.42 -5.24
N PRO A 429 19.11 -2.11 -5.04
CA PRO A 429 18.24 -1.00 -5.47
C PRO A 429 17.88 -1.06 -6.96
N ALA A 430 18.77 -1.66 -7.77
CA ALA A 430 18.54 -1.85 -9.20
C ALA A 430 17.20 -2.55 -9.52
N ILE A 431 16.71 -3.45 -8.66
CA ILE A 431 15.42 -4.12 -8.88
C ILE A 431 14.26 -3.12 -8.92
N SER A 432 14.24 -2.18 -7.98
CA SER A 432 13.22 -1.12 -7.92
C SER A 432 13.46 -0.02 -8.97
N LEU A 433 14.72 0.28 -9.25
CA LEU A 433 15.10 1.41 -10.10
C LEU A 433 15.26 1.07 -11.57
N TRP A 434 15.23 -0.20 -11.96
CA TRP A 434 15.42 -0.61 -13.35
C TRP A 434 14.39 -0.02 -14.29
N LEU A 435 13.10 -0.17 -13.96
CA LEU A 435 12.00 0.31 -14.80
C LEU A 435 11.92 1.85 -14.85
N PRO A 436 12.01 2.57 -13.71
CA PRO A 436 12.10 4.04 -13.75
C PRO A 436 13.25 4.58 -14.57
N ARG A 437 14.44 3.99 -14.45
CA ARG A 437 15.59 4.40 -15.26
C ARG A 437 15.42 4.12 -16.76
N LEU A 438 14.71 3.05 -17.11
CA LEU A 438 14.43 2.71 -18.51
C LEU A 438 13.48 3.73 -19.16
N PHE A 439 12.46 4.21 -18.43
CA PHE A 439 11.46 5.13 -18.99
C PHE A 439 11.79 6.61 -18.80
N TYR A 440 12.53 6.96 -17.75
CA TYR A 440 12.70 8.34 -17.29
C TYR A 440 14.16 8.72 -17.00
N GLY A 441 15.12 7.78 -17.11
CA GLY A 441 16.56 7.98 -16.92
C GLY A 441 17.31 8.60 -18.10
#